data_a150a51f6bb1e1da2b5795cc1f9d7e0e
#
_entry.id   a150a51f6bb1e1da2b5795cc1f9d7e0e
#
_cell.length_a   1.000
_cell.length_b   1.000
_cell.length_c   1.000
_cell.angle_alpha   90.00
_cell.angle_beta   90.00
_cell.angle_gamma   90.00
#
_symmetry.space_group_name_H-M   'P 1'
#
loop_
_entity.id
_entity.type
_entity.pdbx_description
1 polymer ?
#
loop_
_entity_poly.entity_id
_entity_poly.type
_entity_poly.pdbx_seq_one_letter_code
_entity_poly.pdbx_strand_id
1 'polypeptide(L)'
;MAKKKKDGENIRIIKGDIFDTKCQTIVNPINCGGTMNKGIGSVLKKRYKKYSAHYDYICKNSLMTFGILWLYEVEDWWILSFPTKQNAKTNAKIEDIEKGLDKFVLKYKEKG
;
A
#
# COMPACT_ATOMS: atom_id res chain seq x y z
N MET A 1 19.38 -15.52 -0.09
CA MET A 1 20.66 -14.91 -0.45
C MET A 1 21.36 -14.42 0.78
N ALA A 2 22.58 -14.82 0.94
CA ALA A 2 23.33 -14.53 2.15
C ALA A 2 24.21 -13.28 2.06
N LYS A 3 24.15 -12.56 0.98
CA LYS A 3 24.99 -11.41 0.76
C LYS A 3 24.68 -10.31 1.77
N LYS A 4 25.73 -9.76 2.37
CA LYS A 4 25.58 -8.62 3.26
C LYS A 4 25.07 -7.42 2.46
N LYS A 5 24.08 -6.74 2.97
CA LYS A 5 23.49 -5.60 2.30
C LYS A 5 24.08 -4.29 2.78
N LYS A 6 24.39 -3.42 1.83
CA LYS A 6 24.78 -2.05 2.10
C LYS A 6 23.54 -1.17 2.10
N ASP A 7 23.71 0.08 2.48
CA ASP A 7 22.62 1.04 2.36
C ASP A 7 22.13 1.06 0.92
N GLY A 8 20.82 0.91 0.71
CA GLY A 8 20.22 0.87 -0.60
C GLY A 8 20.14 -0.50 -1.23
N GLU A 9 20.90 -1.49 -0.74
CA GLU A 9 20.82 -2.85 -1.28
C GLU A 9 19.53 -3.56 -0.85
N ASN A 10 18.84 -3.06 0.15
CA ASN A 10 17.55 -3.57 0.54
C ASN A 10 16.45 -3.17 -0.43
N ILE A 11 16.75 -2.24 -1.33
CA ILE A 11 15.81 -1.73 -2.30
C ILE A 11 16.31 -2.14 -3.68
N ARG A 12 15.43 -2.80 -4.44
CA ARG A 12 15.73 -3.22 -5.80
C ARG A 12 14.70 -2.62 -6.74
N ILE A 13 15.17 -2.03 -7.82
CA ILE A 13 14.30 -1.46 -8.84
C ILE A 13 14.23 -2.47 -9.97
N ILE A 14 13.03 -2.98 -10.22
CA ILE A 14 12.80 -4.03 -11.22
C ILE A 14 11.75 -3.51 -12.20
N LYS A 15 11.99 -3.74 -13.49
CA LYS A 15 11.03 -3.41 -14.52
C LYS A 15 10.19 -4.65 -14.82
N GLY A 16 8.87 -4.51 -14.76
CA GLY A 16 7.97 -5.63 -15.02
C GLY A 16 6.59 -5.38 -14.44
N ASP A 17 5.77 -6.42 -14.48
CA ASP A 17 4.42 -6.37 -13.92
C ASP A 17 4.50 -6.67 -12.43
N ILE A 18 3.93 -5.78 -11.60
CA ILE A 18 3.98 -5.96 -10.15
C ILE A 18 3.28 -7.25 -9.71
N PHE A 19 2.29 -7.72 -10.48
CA PHE A 19 1.57 -8.95 -10.13
C PHE A 19 2.38 -10.22 -10.38
N ASP A 20 3.53 -10.09 -11.01
CA ASP A 20 4.46 -11.22 -11.18
C ASP A 20 5.44 -11.31 -10.01
N THR A 21 5.35 -10.42 -9.04
CA THR A 21 6.26 -10.41 -7.90
C THR A 21 6.07 -11.65 -7.04
N LYS A 22 7.17 -12.09 -6.42
CA LYS A 22 7.12 -13.17 -5.43
C LYS A 22 7.16 -12.64 -4.02
N CYS A 23 7.09 -11.33 -3.85
CA CYS A 23 7.02 -10.72 -2.53
C CYS A 23 5.68 -11.02 -1.88
N GLN A 24 5.67 -11.12 -0.57
CA GLN A 24 4.47 -11.42 0.18
C GLN A 24 3.45 -10.28 0.15
N THR A 25 3.92 -9.05 0.04
CA THR A 25 3.06 -7.88 0.17
C THR A 25 3.25 -6.93 -1.00
N ILE A 26 2.14 -6.47 -1.56
CA ILE A 26 2.13 -5.41 -2.56
C ILE A 26 1.61 -4.14 -1.88
N VAL A 27 2.34 -3.04 -2.04
CA VAL A 27 1.89 -1.74 -1.53
C VAL A 27 0.97 -1.10 -2.56
N ASN A 28 -0.23 -0.73 -2.11
CA ASN A 28 -1.19 -0.01 -2.93
C ASN A 28 -1.28 1.43 -2.41
N PRO A 29 -0.66 2.40 -3.10
CA PRO A 29 -0.78 3.80 -2.70
C PRO A 29 -2.21 4.28 -3.01
N ILE A 30 -2.90 4.71 -1.96
CA ILE A 30 -4.31 5.06 -2.09
C ILE A 30 -4.55 6.48 -1.59
N ASN A 31 -5.72 7.03 -1.92
CA ASN A 31 -6.15 8.29 -1.33
C ASN A 31 -7.18 8.00 -0.24
N CYS A 32 -7.39 8.97 0.64
CA CYS A 32 -8.31 8.83 1.76
C CYS A 32 -9.77 9.09 1.36
N GLY A 33 -9.99 9.50 0.13
CA GLY A 33 -11.32 9.88 -0.35
C GLY A 33 -12.17 8.74 -0.91
N GLY A 34 -11.59 7.55 -1.07
CA GLY A 34 -12.38 6.40 -1.48
C GLY A 34 -12.39 6.11 -2.97
N THR A 35 -11.43 6.63 -3.73
CA THR A 35 -11.39 6.46 -5.18
C THR A 35 -10.19 5.63 -5.61
N MET A 36 -10.44 4.54 -6.35
CA MET A 36 -9.39 3.71 -6.94
C MET A 36 -9.67 3.54 -8.44
N ASN A 37 -9.45 4.59 -9.22
CA ASN A 37 -9.81 4.59 -10.64
C ASN A 37 -8.63 4.44 -11.59
N LYS A 38 -7.40 4.51 -11.11
CA LYS A 38 -6.22 4.51 -11.97
C LYS A 38 -5.15 3.58 -11.42
N GLY A 39 -4.25 3.15 -12.32
CA GLY A 39 -3.07 2.41 -11.96
C GLY A 39 -3.35 1.09 -11.26
N ILE A 40 -2.47 0.74 -10.34
CA ILE A 40 -2.57 -0.53 -9.62
C ILE A 40 -3.87 -0.64 -8.82
N GLY A 41 -4.36 0.49 -8.29
CA GLY A 41 -5.61 0.47 -7.53
C GLY A 41 -6.79 0.01 -8.35
N SER A 42 -6.88 0.43 -9.61
CA SER A 42 -7.99 0.03 -10.46
C SER A 42 -7.95 -1.46 -10.77
N VAL A 43 -6.76 -2.02 -10.94
CA VAL A 43 -6.59 -3.46 -11.19
C VAL A 43 -6.99 -4.26 -9.95
N LEU A 44 -6.54 -3.84 -8.77
CA LEU A 44 -6.89 -4.50 -7.53
C LEU A 44 -8.39 -4.45 -7.28
N LYS A 45 -9.03 -3.33 -7.58
CA LYS A 45 -10.46 -3.16 -7.43
C LYS A 45 -11.23 -4.17 -8.30
N LYS A 46 -10.78 -4.38 -9.52
CA LYS A 46 -11.43 -5.30 -10.44
C LYS A 46 -11.18 -6.77 -10.07
N ARG A 47 -9.97 -7.10 -9.67
CA ARG A 47 -9.61 -8.47 -9.35
C ARG A 47 -10.12 -8.94 -8.00
N TYR A 48 -10.15 -8.04 -7.02
CA TYR A 48 -10.42 -8.40 -5.63
C TYR A 48 -11.54 -7.54 -5.08
N LYS A 49 -12.78 -7.96 -5.35
CA LYS A 49 -13.94 -7.16 -4.97
C LYS A 49 -14.12 -7.02 -3.47
N LYS A 50 -13.70 -8.03 -2.71
CA LYS A 50 -13.75 -7.92 -1.25
C LYS A 50 -12.76 -6.89 -0.72
N TYR A 51 -11.58 -6.79 -1.36
CA TYR A 51 -10.64 -5.74 -1.01
C TYR A 51 -11.21 -4.37 -1.33
N SER A 52 -11.87 -4.22 -2.45
CA SER A 52 -12.51 -2.95 -2.82
C SER A 52 -13.57 -2.54 -1.81
N ALA A 53 -14.38 -3.50 -1.37
CA ALA A 53 -15.39 -3.25 -0.35
C ALA A 53 -14.76 -2.86 0.99
N HIS A 54 -13.65 -3.49 1.35
CA HIS A 54 -12.88 -3.16 2.54
C HIS A 54 -12.38 -1.72 2.49
N TYR A 55 -11.79 -1.33 1.37
CA TYR A 55 -11.31 0.04 1.17
C TYR A 55 -12.46 1.05 1.28
N ASP A 56 -13.59 0.76 0.62
CA ASP A 56 -14.76 1.64 0.68
C ASP A 56 -15.27 1.80 2.10
N TYR A 57 -15.33 0.70 2.85
CA TYR A 57 -15.78 0.74 4.23
C TYR A 57 -14.88 1.62 5.10
N ILE A 58 -13.57 1.46 4.95
CA ILE A 58 -12.61 2.22 5.74
C ILE A 58 -12.71 3.70 5.42
N CYS A 59 -12.84 4.06 4.14
CA CYS A 59 -12.95 5.45 3.74
C CYS A 59 -14.27 6.08 4.18
N LYS A 60 -15.37 5.34 4.06
CA LYS A 60 -16.68 5.84 4.48
C LYS A 60 -16.76 6.09 5.97
N ASN A 61 -16.02 5.34 6.75
CA ASN A 61 -16.03 5.49 8.21
C ASN A 61 -14.89 6.36 8.71
N SER A 62 -14.25 7.10 7.82
CA SER A 62 -13.17 8.04 8.15
C SER A 62 -12.01 7.37 8.89
N LEU A 63 -11.78 6.10 8.59
CA LEU A 63 -10.68 5.35 9.21
C LEU A 63 -9.40 5.40 8.38
N MET A 64 -9.48 5.90 7.15
CA MET A 64 -8.33 6.01 6.27
C MET A 64 -7.68 7.37 6.46
N THR A 65 -6.61 7.43 7.21
CA THR A 65 -5.87 8.66 7.47
C THR A 65 -4.37 8.42 7.30
N PHE A 66 -3.63 9.51 7.14
CA PHE A 66 -2.19 9.43 7.00
C PHE A 66 -1.54 8.85 8.26
N GLY A 67 -0.56 8.00 8.06
CA GLY A 67 0.12 7.33 9.16
C GLY A 67 -0.55 6.07 9.65
N ILE A 68 -1.70 5.71 9.11
CA ILE A 68 -2.39 4.46 9.43
C ILE A 68 -2.37 3.59 8.18
N LEU A 69 -1.79 2.41 8.31
CA LEU A 69 -1.67 1.47 7.21
C LEU A 69 -2.64 0.31 7.44
N TRP A 70 -3.28 -0.14 6.36
CA TRP A 70 -4.22 -1.24 6.43
C TRP A 70 -3.69 -2.40 5.63
N LEU A 71 -3.56 -3.55 6.28
CA LEU A 71 -3.08 -4.77 5.66
C LEU A 71 -4.27 -5.70 5.39
N TYR A 72 -4.42 -6.12 4.13
CA TYR A 72 -5.52 -6.97 3.72
C TYR A 72 -4.96 -8.24 3.11
N GLU A 73 -5.36 -9.37 3.66
CA GLU A 73 -4.89 -10.67 3.18
C GLU A 73 -5.70 -11.13 1.98
N VAL A 74 -5.00 -11.54 0.91
CA VAL A 74 -5.60 -12.04 -0.31
C VAL A 74 -4.92 -13.36 -0.63
N GLU A 75 -5.68 -14.45 -0.61
CA GLU A 75 -5.11 -15.76 -0.87
C GLU A 75 -3.85 -15.99 0.00
N ASP A 76 -2.69 -16.08 -0.62
CA ASP A 76 -1.44 -16.30 0.12
C ASP A 76 -0.51 -15.09 0.09
N TRP A 77 -1.05 -13.92 -0.21
CA TRP A 77 -0.26 -12.68 -0.21
C TRP A 77 -1.11 -11.53 0.35
N TRP A 78 -0.49 -10.37 0.55
CA TRP A 78 -1.14 -9.26 1.22
C TRP A 78 -1.11 -7.99 0.39
N ILE A 79 -2.13 -7.16 0.58
CA ILE A 79 -2.19 -5.81 0.03
C ILE A 79 -2.04 -4.83 1.20
N LEU A 80 -1.03 -3.96 1.13
CA LEU A 80 -0.83 -2.92 2.12
C LEU A 80 -1.40 -1.62 1.55
N SER A 81 -2.51 -1.16 2.09
CA SER A 81 -3.09 0.13 1.70
C SER A 81 -2.32 1.24 2.39
N PHE A 82 -1.67 2.08 1.61
CA PHE A 82 -0.79 3.12 2.09
C PHE A 82 -1.35 4.48 1.66
N PRO A 83 -1.93 5.26 2.59
CA PRO A 83 -2.52 6.54 2.20
C PRO A 83 -1.45 7.55 1.83
N THR A 84 -1.58 8.10 0.63
CA THR A 84 -0.59 9.03 0.07
C THR A 84 -1.13 10.43 -0.14
N LYS A 85 -2.45 10.58 -0.31
CA LYS A 85 -3.05 11.89 -0.50
C LYS A 85 -4.50 11.87 -0.04
N GLN A 86 -5.06 13.06 0.18
CA GLN A 86 -6.39 13.19 0.78
C GLN A 86 -7.49 12.69 -0.15
N ASN A 87 -7.41 13.05 -1.42
CA ASN A 87 -8.38 12.59 -2.41
C ASN A 87 -7.71 12.56 -3.80
N ALA A 88 -8.47 12.11 -4.81
CA ALA A 88 -7.92 11.91 -6.14
C ALA A 88 -7.43 13.20 -6.80
N LYS A 89 -7.94 14.35 -6.37
CA LYS A 89 -7.62 15.64 -6.99
C LYS A 89 -6.48 16.38 -6.30
N THR A 90 -6.13 16.01 -5.07
CA THR A 90 -5.04 16.68 -4.37
C THR A 90 -3.71 16.01 -4.69
N ASN A 91 -2.62 16.77 -4.52
CA ASN A 91 -1.28 16.22 -4.68
C ASN A 91 -0.84 15.55 -3.38
N ALA A 92 -0.04 14.49 -3.53
CA ALA A 92 0.59 13.86 -2.38
C ALA A 92 1.61 14.81 -1.76
N LYS A 93 1.70 14.79 -0.44
CA LYS A 93 2.66 15.60 0.31
C LYS A 93 3.65 14.68 0.99
N ILE A 94 4.91 15.10 0.99
CA ILE A 94 5.99 14.29 1.55
C ILE A 94 5.77 14.02 3.04
N GLU A 95 5.33 15.02 3.81
CA GLU A 95 5.11 14.82 5.25
C GLU A 95 4.02 13.78 5.52
N ASP A 96 3.02 13.68 4.65
CA ASP A 96 1.95 12.69 4.82
C ASP A 96 2.45 11.29 4.51
N ILE A 97 3.29 11.16 3.49
CA ILE A 97 3.92 9.88 3.15
C ILE A 97 4.88 9.46 4.24
N GLU A 98 5.62 10.40 4.83
CA GLU A 98 6.54 10.10 5.93
C GLU A 98 5.82 9.51 7.13
N LYS A 99 4.60 9.97 7.42
CA LYS A 99 3.81 9.39 8.51
C LYS A 99 3.56 7.91 8.30
N GLY A 100 3.25 7.52 7.07
CA GLY A 100 3.06 6.11 6.74
C GLY A 100 4.35 5.32 6.81
N LEU A 101 5.44 5.90 6.32
CA LEU A 101 6.75 5.23 6.36
C LEU A 101 7.21 5.01 7.81
N ASP A 102 6.97 5.99 8.68
CA ASP A 102 7.31 5.85 10.10
C ASP A 102 6.52 4.68 10.71
N LYS A 103 5.24 4.57 10.40
CA LYS A 103 4.42 3.46 10.87
C LYS A 103 4.93 2.13 10.30
N PHE A 104 5.30 2.11 9.03
CA PHE A 104 5.80 0.90 8.40
C PHE A 104 7.08 0.42 9.09
N VAL A 105 8.01 1.31 9.37
CA VAL A 105 9.26 0.96 10.04
C VAL A 105 8.98 0.34 11.41
N LEU A 106 7.99 0.87 12.13
CA LEU A 106 7.64 0.34 13.44
C LEU A 106 6.97 -1.03 13.37
N LYS A 107 6.24 -1.32 12.31
CA LYS A 107 5.34 -2.47 12.27
C LYS A 107 5.77 -3.62 11.38
N TYR A 108 6.65 -3.38 10.42
CA TYR A 108 6.90 -4.42 9.42
C TYR A 108 7.49 -5.71 10.00
N LYS A 109 8.28 -5.60 11.06
CA LYS A 109 8.86 -6.77 11.71
C LYS A 109 7.81 -7.60 12.44
N GLU A 110 6.78 -6.94 12.97
CA GLU A 110 5.70 -7.63 13.65
C GLU A 110 4.84 -8.43 12.67
N LYS A 111 4.71 -7.93 11.47
CA LYS A 111 3.87 -8.57 10.45
C LYS A 111 4.62 -9.57 9.58
N GLY A 112 5.91 -9.55 9.65
CA GLY A 112 6.73 -10.37 8.78
C GLY A 112 6.95 -9.70 7.47
#